data_1a33c514f577e0d422e09eabbe910471
#
_entry.id   1a33c514f577e0d422e09eabbe910471
#
_cell.length_a   1.000
_cell.length_b   1.000
_cell.length_c   1.000
_cell.angle_alpha   90.00
_cell.angle_beta   90.00
_cell.angle_gamma   90.00
#
_symmetry.space_group_name_H-M   'P 1'
#
loop_
_entity.id
_entity.type
_entity.pdbx_description
1 polymer ?
#
loop_
_entity_poly.entity_id
_entity_poly.type
_entity_poly.pdbx_seq_one_letter_code
_entity_poly.pdbx_strand_id
1 'polypeptide(L)'
;MTLQKLRRWLGFPLEDRYRVHIEQDIVQSSLRPGIFSALLILAFQAVMMVLSLLRKGGPFASLRRQGYWWLYVTLFSVTLLFLLLIVFLMRRRRPCLDTFFLPLQTFYTAFLCLWGTCVTLLDQFGGNSLSVFTYVTLSAAALTVLQPWQSALIFTGNCLFLNLLLPYTPAGPDNFYSNAVNSCFVTLGAFFISLWFYRSKVSSRYAKIIIEQQNADIRSMNVQLDQMAHTDELTGMKNRRSLERLPLDDRWNEMPPVSAMMVDIDFFKQFNDTYGHLAGDECLHPPVPAFPPLDAGYRLIFVRRGIFRLAVQDK
;
A
#
# COMPACT_ATOMS: atom_id res chain seq x y z
N MET A 1 14.29 24.48 12.82
CA MET A 1 13.84 23.18 12.32
C MET A 1 14.18 23.12 10.84
N THR A 2 15.06 22.23 10.38
CA THR A 2 15.48 22.19 8.97
C THR A 2 14.30 21.77 8.07
N LEU A 3 14.29 22.27 6.82
CA LEU A 3 13.24 21.95 5.82
C LEU A 3 13.03 20.45 5.64
N GLN A 4 14.10 19.65 5.80
CA GLN A 4 14.03 18.19 5.80
C GLN A 4 13.25 17.60 6.99
N LYS A 5 13.43 18.16 8.21
CA LYS A 5 12.68 17.74 9.39
C LYS A 5 11.19 18.10 9.25
N LEU A 6 10.89 19.26 8.66
CA LEU A 6 9.49 19.66 8.38
C LEU A 6 8.85 18.77 7.31
N ARG A 7 9.54 18.44 6.23
CA ARG A 7 9.06 17.48 5.22
C ARG A 7 8.81 16.10 5.82
N ARG A 8 9.74 15.60 6.64
CA ARG A 8 9.58 14.34 7.36
C ARG A 8 8.38 14.40 8.32
N TRP A 9 8.20 15.53 9.01
CA TRP A 9 7.06 15.73 9.91
C TRP A 9 5.72 15.80 9.17
N LEU A 10 5.68 16.37 7.97
CA LEU A 10 4.50 16.43 7.11
C LEU A 10 4.18 15.10 6.38
N GLY A 11 5.00 14.06 6.55
CA GLY A 11 4.77 12.75 5.95
C GLY A 11 5.18 12.65 4.48
N PHE A 12 6.02 13.57 3.98
CA PHE A 12 6.60 13.44 2.64
C PHE A 12 7.71 12.36 2.66
N PRO A 13 7.72 11.42 1.69
CA PRO A 13 8.80 10.45 1.56
C PRO A 13 10.14 11.17 1.34
N LEU A 14 11.19 10.66 2.00
CA LEU A 14 12.52 11.28 1.98
C LEU A 14 13.23 11.17 0.63
N GLU A 15 12.86 10.19 -0.19
CA GLU A 15 13.45 9.94 -1.49
C GLU A 15 12.35 9.96 -2.58
N ASP A 16 12.58 10.75 -3.61
CA ASP A 16 11.62 10.91 -4.72
C ASP A 16 11.33 9.59 -5.45
N ARG A 17 12.28 8.63 -5.42
CA ARG A 17 12.10 7.31 -6.05
C ARG A 17 10.95 6.48 -5.44
N TYR A 18 10.63 6.68 -4.16
CA TYR A 18 9.52 5.95 -3.50
C TYR A 18 8.17 6.65 -3.65
N ARG A 19 8.18 7.92 -4.05
CA ARG A 19 6.97 8.75 -4.14
C ARG A 19 5.91 8.15 -5.07
N VAL A 20 6.31 7.75 -6.26
CA VAL A 20 5.39 7.17 -7.26
C VAL A 20 4.75 5.88 -6.75
N HIS A 21 5.55 4.99 -6.16
CA HIS A 21 5.04 3.75 -5.58
C HIS A 21 4.09 3.98 -4.40
N ILE A 22 4.40 4.95 -3.53
CA ILE A 22 3.54 5.31 -2.40
C ILE A 22 2.22 5.91 -2.89
N GLU A 23 2.24 6.80 -3.90
CA GLU A 23 1.02 7.38 -4.48
C GLU A 23 0.13 6.30 -5.12
N GLN A 24 0.70 5.36 -5.87
CA GLN A 24 -0.04 4.22 -6.45
C GLN A 24 -0.67 3.32 -5.37
N ASP A 25 0.07 3.03 -4.31
CA ASP A 25 -0.43 2.24 -3.18
C ASP A 25 -1.55 2.97 -2.42
N ILE A 26 -1.46 4.30 -2.27
CA ILE A 26 -2.53 5.12 -1.68
C ILE A 26 -3.80 5.03 -2.52
N VAL A 27 -3.69 5.13 -3.85
CA VAL A 27 -4.82 4.97 -4.78
C VAL A 27 -5.48 3.62 -4.57
N GLN A 28 -4.73 2.52 -4.66
CA GLN A 28 -5.27 1.17 -4.53
C GLN A 28 -5.95 0.93 -3.16
N SER A 29 -5.33 1.44 -2.08
CA SER A 29 -5.88 1.29 -0.72
C SER A 29 -7.09 2.18 -0.44
N SER A 30 -7.29 3.24 -1.22
CA SER A 30 -8.39 4.20 -1.03
C SER A 30 -9.61 3.89 -1.90
N LEU A 31 -9.44 3.07 -2.96
CA LEU A 31 -10.53 2.71 -3.89
C LEU A 31 -11.69 2.00 -3.19
N ARG A 32 -11.41 0.90 -2.47
CA ARG A 32 -12.47 0.12 -1.81
C ARG A 32 -13.23 0.92 -0.76
N PRO A 33 -12.56 1.61 0.19
CA PRO A 33 -13.25 2.49 1.13
C PRO A 33 -14.04 3.62 0.44
N GLY A 34 -13.49 4.21 -0.64
CA GLY A 34 -14.15 5.25 -1.42
C GLY A 34 -15.43 4.76 -2.09
N ILE A 35 -15.42 3.57 -2.71
CA ILE A 35 -16.61 2.97 -3.31
C ILE A 35 -17.64 2.64 -2.22
N PHE A 36 -17.21 2.04 -1.11
CA PHE A 36 -18.11 1.67 -0.02
C PHE A 36 -18.80 2.90 0.59
N SER A 37 -18.05 3.97 0.88
CA SER A 37 -18.62 5.22 1.42
C SER A 37 -19.58 5.88 0.44
N ALA A 38 -19.27 5.89 -0.87
CA ALA A 38 -20.15 6.43 -1.88
C ALA A 38 -21.45 5.62 -2.02
N LEU A 39 -21.41 4.30 -1.96
CA LEU A 39 -22.61 3.44 -1.95
C LEU A 39 -23.47 3.69 -0.71
N LEU A 40 -22.85 3.85 0.46
CA LEU A 40 -23.56 4.19 1.70
C LEU A 40 -24.24 5.55 1.60
N ILE A 41 -23.57 6.57 1.05
CA ILE A 41 -24.14 7.89 0.81
C ILE A 41 -25.32 7.80 -0.16
N LEU A 42 -25.22 7.05 -1.26
CA LEU A 42 -26.34 6.85 -2.19
C LEU A 42 -27.54 6.19 -1.53
N ALA A 43 -27.32 5.14 -0.75
CA ALA A 43 -28.40 4.46 -0.02
C ALA A 43 -29.08 5.41 0.97
N PHE A 44 -28.29 6.17 1.74
CA PHE A 44 -28.81 7.17 2.67
C PHE A 44 -29.62 8.26 1.94
N GLN A 45 -29.10 8.78 0.82
CA GLN A 45 -29.79 9.81 0.05
C GLN A 45 -31.10 9.29 -0.57
N ALA A 46 -31.13 8.06 -1.06
CA ALA A 46 -32.35 7.44 -1.56
C ALA A 46 -33.42 7.38 -0.46
N VAL A 47 -33.05 6.99 0.75
CA VAL A 47 -33.97 6.98 1.92
C VAL A 47 -34.47 8.40 2.22
N MET A 48 -33.58 9.40 2.26
CA MET A 48 -33.97 10.78 2.54
C MET A 48 -34.90 11.35 1.47
N MET A 49 -34.68 11.00 0.20
CA MET A 49 -35.57 11.39 -0.91
C MET A 49 -36.95 10.74 -0.76
N VAL A 50 -37.03 9.46 -0.46
CA VAL A 50 -38.29 8.74 -0.23
C VAL A 50 -39.03 9.34 0.97
N LEU A 51 -38.36 9.56 2.09
CA LEU A 51 -38.95 10.20 3.27
C LEU A 51 -39.49 11.64 2.96
N SER A 52 -38.77 12.38 2.12
CA SER A 52 -39.21 13.70 1.69
C SER A 52 -40.49 13.65 0.84
N LEU A 53 -40.65 12.63 -0.01
CA LEU A 53 -41.84 12.40 -0.83
C LEU A 53 -43.06 11.96 0.03
N LEU A 54 -42.83 11.11 1.03
CA LEU A 54 -43.88 10.57 1.92
C LEU A 54 -44.37 11.59 2.93
N ARG A 55 -43.63 12.67 3.14
CA ARG A 55 -44.04 13.75 4.10
C ARG A 55 -45.26 14.49 3.62
N LYS A 56 -46.22 14.77 4.55
CA LYS A 56 -47.43 15.56 4.24
C LYS A 56 -47.11 16.86 3.50
N GLY A 57 -47.69 17.04 2.31
CA GLY A 57 -47.46 18.18 1.43
C GLY A 57 -46.22 18.04 0.52
N GLY A 58 -45.48 16.91 0.62
CA GLY A 58 -44.34 16.63 -0.24
C GLY A 58 -43.14 17.55 -0.10
N PRO A 59 -42.17 17.46 -1.00
CA PRO A 59 -40.94 18.25 -0.98
C PRO A 59 -41.17 19.71 -1.39
N PHE A 60 -42.28 20.03 -2.07
CA PHE A 60 -42.56 21.36 -2.62
C PHE A 60 -43.50 22.22 -1.74
N ALA A 61 -43.84 21.76 -0.55
CA ALA A 61 -44.77 22.47 0.34
C ALA A 61 -44.20 23.78 0.91
N SER A 62 -42.90 23.99 0.91
CA SER A 62 -42.24 25.23 1.30
C SER A 62 -40.92 25.42 0.60
N LEU A 63 -40.45 26.67 0.47
CA LEU A 63 -39.18 27.00 -0.16
C LEU A 63 -37.99 26.25 0.50
N ARG A 64 -38.00 26.13 1.85
CA ARG A 64 -36.98 25.38 2.59
C ARG A 64 -36.99 23.89 2.24
N ARG A 65 -38.19 23.27 2.10
CA ARG A 65 -38.28 21.84 1.71
C ARG A 65 -37.79 21.62 0.27
N GLN A 66 -38.10 22.56 -0.63
CA GLN A 66 -37.55 22.54 -2.00
C GLN A 66 -36.03 22.61 -1.98
N GLY A 67 -35.42 23.45 -1.13
CA GLY A 67 -33.97 23.53 -0.96
C GLY A 67 -33.34 22.18 -0.57
N TYR A 68 -33.91 21.52 0.46
CA TYR A 68 -33.42 20.17 0.84
C TYR A 68 -33.60 19.16 -0.29
N TRP A 69 -34.74 19.18 -0.98
CA TRP A 69 -34.97 18.25 -2.10
C TRP A 69 -33.89 18.37 -3.18
N TRP A 70 -33.60 19.59 -3.61
CA TRP A 70 -32.57 19.84 -4.62
C TRP A 70 -31.16 19.49 -4.12
N LEU A 71 -30.85 19.69 -2.84
CA LEU A 71 -29.60 19.27 -2.25
C LEU A 71 -29.46 17.73 -2.22
N TYR A 72 -30.55 17.00 -1.93
CA TYR A 72 -30.54 15.54 -1.97
C TYR A 72 -30.33 15.02 -3.42
N VAL A 73 -31.02 15.60 -4.38
CA VAL A 73 -30.89 15.27 -5.80
C VAL A 73 -29.48 15.55 -6.30
N THR A 74 -28.89 16.69 -5.96
CA THR A 74 -27.52 17.04 -6.37
C THR A 74 -26.49 16.10 -5.76
N LEU A 75 -26.58 15.80 -4.46
CA LEU A 75 -25.64 14.86 -3.84
C LEU A 75 -25.77 13.45 -4.44
N PHE A 76 -27.01 12.97 -4.65
CA PHE A 76 -27.25 11.69 -5.28
C PHE A 76 -26.63 11.62 -6.69
N SER A 77 -26.88 12.63 -7.52
CA SER A 77 -26.40 12.69 -8.90
C SER A 77 -24.88 12.77 -8.97
N VAL A 78 -24.24 13.62 -8.14
CA VAL A 78 -22.78 13.76 -8.13
C VAL A 78 -22.11 12.50 -7.58
N THR A 79 -22.67 11.87 -6.55
CA THR A 79 -22.14 10.62 -6.01
C THR A 79 -22.27 9.47 -7.01
N LEU A 80 -23.40 9.38 -7.72
CA LEU A 80 -23.60 8.41 -8.79
C LEU A 80 -22.57 8.62 -9.91
N LEU A 81 -22.39 9.87 -10.35
CA LEU A 81 -21.38 10.21 -11.37
C LEU A 81 -19.97 9.84 -10.90
N PHE A 82 -19.64 10.14 -9.66
CA PHE A 82 -18.35 9.75 -9.06
C PHE A 82 -18.13 8.25 -9.12
N LEU A 83 -19.12 7.43 -8.74
CA LEU A 83 -19.05 5.97 -8.84
C LEU A 83 -18.91 5.48 -10.29
N LEU A 84 -19.69 6.04 -11.22
CA LEU A 84 -19.60 5.69 -12.64
C LEU A 84 -18.22 6.01 -13.21
N LEU A 85 -17.63 7.15 -12.84
CA LEU A 85 -16.28 7.52 -13.24
C LEU A 85 -15.23 6.57 -12.66
N ILE A 86 -15.35 6.19 -11.38
CA ILE A 86 -14.44 5.18 -10.80
C ILE A 86 -14.55 3.85 -11.55
N VAL A 87 -15.76 3.35 -11.77
CA VAL A 87 -15.98 2.09 -12.51
C VAL A 87 -15.42 2.18 -13.94
N PHE A 88 -15.61 3.32 -14.60
CA PHE A 88 -15.05 3.58 -15.91
C PHE A 88 -13.50 3.56 -15.89
N LEU A 89 -12.87 4.25 -14.92
CA LEU A 89 -11.42 4.25 -14.76
C LEU A 89 -10.87 2.85 -14.43
N MET A 90 -11.59 2.06 -13.63
CA MET A 90 -11.21 0.67 -13.32
C MET A 90 -11.25 -0.25 -14.53
N ARG A 91 -12.17 -0.01 -15.47
CA ARG A 91 -12.25 -0.77 -16.75
C ARG A 91 -11.18 -0.35 -17.77
N ARG A 92 -10.62 0.85 -17.61
CA ARG A 92 -9.49 1.34 -18.40
C ARG A 92 -8.17 0.77 -17.87
N ARG A 93 -7.05 1.05 -18.58
CA ARG A 93 -5.73 0.58 -18.15
C ARG A 93 -5.34 1.23 -16.80
N ARG A 94 -4.63 0.48 -15.95
CA ARG A 94 -4.15 0.92 -14.62
C ARG A 94 -3.55 2.35 -14.58
N PRO A 95 -2.71 2.81 -15.55
CA PRO A 95 -2.13 4.16 -15.49
C PRO A 95 -3.17 5.29 -15.48
N CYS A 96 -4.36 5.11 -16.11
CA CYS A 96 -5.42 6.11 -16.05
C CYS A 96 -6.03 6.22 -14.64
N LEU A 97 -6.22 5.09 -13.96
CA LEU A 97 -6.74 5.07 -12.60
C LEU A 97 -5.79 5.78 -11.63
N ASP A 98 -4.49 5.45 -11.69
CA ASP A 98 -3.47 6.02 -10.81
C ASP A 98 -3.35 7.54 -10.96
N THR A 99 -3.51 8.05 -12.19
CA THR A 99 -3.40 9.49 -12.46
C THR A 99 -4.66 10.28 -12.06
N PHE A 100 -5.85 9.75 -12.33
CA PHE A 100 -7.09 10.52 -12.21
C PHE A 100 -7.87 10.28 -10.91
N PHE A 101 -7.60 9.21 -10.19
CA PHE A 101 -8.37 8.87 -8.97
C PHE A 101 -8.18 9.90 -7.86
N LEU A 102 -6.94 10.28 -7.52
CA LEU A 102 -6.69 11.23 -6.43
C LEU A 102 -7.30 12.62 -6.69
N PRO A 103 -7.13 13.25 -7.87
CA PRO A 103 -7.83 14.47 -8.21
C PRO A 103 -9.35 14.32 -8.12
N LEU A 104 -9.92 13.25 -8.67
CA LEU A 104 -11.36 12.98 -8.62
C LEU A 104 -11.87 12.86 -7.18
N GLN A 105 -11.16 12.14 -6.33
CA GLN A 105 -11.49 12.01 -4.91
C GLN A 105 -11.40 13.36 -4.19
N THR A 106 -10.38 14.18 -4.49
CA THR A 106 -10.21 15.51 -3.91
C THR A 106 -11.38 16.43 -4.26
N PHE A 107 -11.78 16.46 -5.54
CA PHE A 107 -12.96 17.22 -5.99
C PHE A 107 -14.25 16.73 -5.33
N TYR A 108 -14.44 15.42 -5.26
CA TYR A 108 -15.62 14.85 -4.60
C TYR A 108 -15.66 15.21 -3.11
N THR A 109 -14.52 15.18 -2.41
CA THR A 109 -14.45 15.58 -0.99
C THR A 109 -14.76 17.06 -0.81
N ALA A 110 -14.23 17.93 -1.66
CA ALA A 110 -14.55 19.36 -1.64
C ALA A 110 -16.06 19.61 -1.87
N PHE A 111 -16.64 18.89 -2.83
CA PHE A 111 -18.08 18.94 -3.09
C PHE A 111 -18.90 18.48 -1.88
N LEU A 112 -18.53 17.38 -1.22
CA LEU A 112 -19.21 16.89 -0.01
C LEU A 112 -19.20 17.94 1.11
N CYS A 113 -18.07 18.57 1.36
CA CYS A 113 -17.93 19.61 2.36
C CYS A 113 -18.82 20.81 2.03
N LEU A 114 -18.79 21.28 0.78
CA LEU A 114 -19.63 22.40 0.31
C LEU A 114 -21.13 22.05 0.42
N TRP A 115 -21.52 20.85 0.02
CA TRP A 115 -22.88 20.35 0.16
C TRP A 115 -23.33 20.36 1.63
N GLY A 116 -22.51 19.83 2.55
CA GLY A 116 -22.80 19.84 3.99
C GLY A 116 -22.98 21.25 4.54
N THR A 117 -22.19 22.21 4.06
CA THR A 117 -22.34 23.62 4.40
C THR A 117 -23.66 24.19 3.88
N CYS A 118 -24.07 23.89 2.64
CA CYS A 118 -25.35 24.33 2.10
C CYS A 118 -26.55 23.78 2.89
N VAL A 119 -26.49 22.49 3.29
CA VAL A 119 -27.51 21.90 4.17
C VAL A 119 -27.55 22.62 5.51
N THR A 120 -26.38 22.86 6.11
CA THR A 120 -26.28 23.56 7.41
C THR A 120 -26.85 24.97 7.35
N LEU A 121 -26.60 25.72 6.28
CA LEU A 121 -27.18 27.05 6.08
C LEU A 121 -28.73 27.00 6.01
N LEU A 122 -29.31 26.00 5.33
CA LEU A 122 -30.76 25.77 5.33
C LEU A 122 -31.27 25.35 6.72
N ASP A 123 -30.51 24.60 7.48
CA ASP A 123 -30.83 24.19 8.85
C ASP A 123 -30.94 25.42 9.79
N GLN A 124 -30.09 26.43 9.61
CA GLN A 124 -30.15 27.68 10.40
C GLN A 124 -31.49 28.40 10.27
N PHE A 125 -32.18 28.35 9.11
CA PHE A 125 -33.56 28.87 8.96
C PHE A 125 -34.58 28.09 9.78
N GLY A 126 -34.22 26.95 10.35
CA GLY A 126 -35.04 26.14 11.27
C GLY A 126 -34.63 26.25 12.73
N GLY A 127 -33.65 27.07 13.07
CA GLY A 127 -33.07 27.13 14.40
C GLY A 127 -32.19 25.93 14.79
N ASN A 128 -31.72 25.15 13.80
CA ASN A 128 -30.91 23.98 14.05
C ASN A 128 -29.43 24.35 14.21
N SER A 129 -28.67 23.41 14.80
CA SER A 129 -27.23 23.55 15.06
C SER A 129 -26.35 23.26 13.80
N LEU A 130 -25.01 23.41 13.94
CA LEU A 130 -24.02 23.09 12.89
C LEU A 130 -23.80 21.58 12.69
N SER A 131 -24.74 20.72 13.06
CA SER A 131 -24.57 19.28 13.10
C SER A 131 -24.09 18.70 11.78
N VAL A 132 -24.73 19.08 10.66
CA VAL A 132 -24.40 18.54 9.33
C VAL A 132 -23.02 18.98 8.89
N PHE A 133 -22.66 20.25 9.06
CA PHE A 133 -21.30 20.76 8.81
C PHE A 133 -20.27 19.94 9.57
N THR A 134 -20.50 19.73 10.86
CA THR A 134 -19.60 18.99 11.75
C THR A 134 -19.43 17.55 11.28
N TYR A 135 -20.53 16.83 11.09
CA TYR A 135 -20.47 15.41 10.70
C TYR A 135 -19.87 15.21 9.32
N VAL A 136 -20.22 16.02 8.34
CA VAL A 136 -19.69 15.90 6.97
C VAL A 136 -18.19 16.23 6.95
N THR A 137 -17.78 17.32 7.61
CA THR A 137 -16.36 17.74 7.61
C THR A 137 -15.47 16.74 8.32
N LEU A 138 -15.88 16.24 9.51
CA LEU A 138 -15.11 15.24 10.24
C LEU A 138 -15.09 13.87 9.51
N SER A 139 -16.22 13.45 8.92
CA SER A 139 -16.28 12.22 8.13
C SER A 139 -15.43 12.32 6.88
N ALA A 140 -15.44 13.46 6.18
CA ALA A 140 -14.57 13.70 5.04
C ALA A 140 -13.10 13.62 5.43
N ALA A 141 -12.71 14.21 6.57
CA ALA A 141 -11.34 14.16 7.08
C ALA A 141 -10.88 12.74 7.44
N ALA A 142 -11.78 11.89 7.94
CA ALA A 142 -11.47 10.53 8.37
C ALA A 142 -11.49 9.51 7.22
N LEU A 143 -12.40 9.67 6.26
CA LEU A 143 -12.63 8.67 5.21
C LEU A 143 -11.83 8.93 3.92
N THR A 144 -11.33 10.15 3.71
CA THR A 144 -10.60 10.51 2.49
C THR A 144 -9.13 10.80 2.78
N VAL A 145 -8.27 10.35 1.88
CA VAL A 145 -6.82 10.62 1.98
C VAL A 145 -6.49 11.84 1.15
N LEU A 146 -6.34 12.96 1.84
CA LEU A 146 -5.97 14.23 1.23
C LEU A 146 -4.51 14.57 1.55
N GLN A 147 -3.81 15.17 0.61
CA GLN A 147 -2.51 15.76 0.90
C GLN A 147 -2.68 16.94 1.88
N PRO A 148 -1.70 17.25 2.75
CA PRO A 148 -1.85 18.28 3.79
C PRO A 148 -2.28 19.66 3.27
N TRP A 149 -1.79 20.06 2.09
CA TRP A 149 -2.20 21.33 1.47
C TRP A 149 -3.63 21.30 0.92
N GLN A 150 -4.09 20.13 0.41
CA GLN A 150 -5.46 19.95 -0.08
C GLN A 150 -6.44 20.01 1.08
N SER A 151 -6.16 19.32 2.19
CA SER A 151 -7.01 19.35 3.38
C SER A 151 -7.06 20.75 3.99
N ALA A 152 -5.93 21.47 4.06
CA ALA A 152 -5.90 22.86 4.50
C ALA A 152 -6.78 23.74 3.62
N LEU A 153 -6.65 23.65 2.29
CA LEU A 153 -7.42 24.44 1.35
C LEU A 153 -8.92 24.15 1.42
N ILE A 154 -9.30 22.86 1.41
CA ILE A 154 -10.73 22.44 1.41
C ILE A 154 -11.40 22.82 2.70
N PHE A 155 -10.83 22.45 3.85
CA PHE A 155 -11.51 22.68 5.14
C PHE A 155 -11.52 24.14 5.53
N THR A 156 -10.41 24.89 5.31
CA THR A 156 -10.37 26.34 5.58
C THR A 156 -11.30 27.09 4.63
N GLY A 157 -11.28 26.78 3.33
CA GLY A 157 -12.17 27.37 2.34
C GLY A 157 -13.64 27.12 2.67
N ASN A 158 -13.98 25.90 3.08
CA ASN A 158 -15.34 25.52 3.49
C ASN A 158 -15.78 26.27 4.76
N CYS A 159 -14.91 26.42 5.75
CA CYS A 159 -15.15 27.19 6.97
C CYS A 159 -15.36 28.68 6.66
N LEU A 160 -14.50 29.25 5.81
CA LEU A 160 -14.68 30.66 5.37
C LEU A 160 -15.99 30.87 4.63
N PHE A 161 -16.37 29.95 3.74
CA PHE A 161 -17.62 29.99 3.01
C PHE A 161 -18.83 29.94 3.96
N LEU A 162 -18.82 29.05 4.96
CA LEU A 162 -19.86 28.98 5.97
C LEU A 162 -19.97 30.33 6.72
N ASN A 163 -18.85 30.82 7.26
CA ASN A 163 -18.85 32.04 8.09
C ASN A 163 -19.20 33.31 7.29
N LEU A 164 -18.92 33.33 5.99
CA LEU A 164 -19.30 34.41 5.10
C LEU A 164 -20.84 34.47 4.90
N LEU A 165 -21.50 33.33 4.84
CA LEU A 165 -22.94 33.23 4.58
C LEU A 165 -23.77 33.16 5.86
N LEU A 166 -23.20 32.80 6.97
CA LEU A 166 -23.89 32.65 8.27
C LEU A 166 -24.62 33.95 8.72
N PRO A 167 -24.08 35.18 8.54
CA PRO A 167 -24.78 36.42 8.92
C PRO A 167 -26.08 36.64 8.16
N TYR A 168 -26.27 36.03 6.99
CA TYR A 168 -27.51 36.17 6.19
C TYR A 168 -28.60 35.16 6.60
N THR A 169 -28.31 34.33 7.63
CA THR A 169 -29.31 33.44 8.22
C THR A 169 -30.01 34.11 9.38
N PRO A 170 -31.23 33.67 9.76
CA PRO A 170 -32.02 34.29 10.86
C PRO A 170 -31.44 33.95 12.25
N ALA A 171 -30.23 33.41 12.33
CA ALA A 171 -29.54 33.20 13.59
C ALA A 171 -29.22 34.57 14.23
N GLY A 172 -29.62 34.78 15.49
CA GLY A 172 -29.28 35.99 16.22
C GLY A 172 -27.78 36.15 16.44
N PRO A 173 -27.30 37.35 16.86
CA PRO A 173 -25.88 37.66 17.03
C PRO A 173 -25.11 36.66 17.92
N ASP A 174 -25.72 36.20 19.01
CA ASP A 174 -25.13 35.23 19.94
C ASP A 174 -24.92 33.85 19.29
N ASN A 175 -25.90 33.40 18.51
CA ASN A 175 -25.82 32.16 17.75
C ASN A 175 -24.76 32.26 16.65
N PHE A 176 -24.62 33.41 15.99
CA PHE A 176 -23.59 33.65 14.99
C PHE A 176 -22.19 33.46 15.59
N TYR A 177 -21.90 34.13 16.73
CA TYR A 177 -20.59 34.01 17.38
C TYR A 177 -20.28 32.58 17.78
N SER A 178 -21.21 31.90 18.45
CA SER A 178 -21.07 30.52 18.85
C SER A 178 -20.82 29.58 17.65
N ASN A 179 -21.60 29.74 16.56
CA ASN A 179 -21.47 28.95 15.35
C ASN A 179 -20.14 29.21 14.64
N ALA A 180 -19.68 30.46 14.58
CA ALA A 180 -18.38 30.81 14.00
C ALA A 180 -17.23 30.18 14.75
N VAL A 181 -17.22 30.26 16.07
CA VAL A 181 -16.20 29.64 16.93
C VAL A 181 -16.22 28.11 16.77
N ASN A 182 -17.41 27.48 16.84
CA ASN A 182 -17.56 26.04 16.70
C ASN A 182 -17.10 25.55 15.32
N SER A 183 -17.40 26.28 14.24
CA SER A 183 -16.95 25.91 12.89
C SER A 183 -15.43 25.96 12.75
N CYS A 184 -14.76 26.92 13.39
CA CYS A 184 -13.30 27.02 13.44
C CYS A 184 -12.68 25.81 14.18
N PHE A 185 -13.24 25.44 15.35
CA PHE A 185 -12.77 24.26 16.09
C PHE A 185 -12.96 22.97 15.30
N VAL A 186 -14.11 22.77 14.66
CA VAL A 186 -14.37 21.61 13.81
C VAL A 186 -13.39 21.55 12.64
N THR A 187 -13.14 22.69 11.99
CA THR A 187 -12.19 22.79 10.87
C THR A 187 -10.78 22.44 11.29
N LEU A 188 -10.33 22.96 12.43
CA LEU A 188 -9.02 22.66 12.98
C LEU A 188 -8.90 21.17 13.32
N GLY A 189 -9.91 20.60 13.97
CA GLY A 189 -9.98 19.18 14.29
C GLY A 189 -9.95 18.31 13.01
N ALA A 190 -10.73 18.66 12.00
CA ALA A 190 -10.75 17.97 10.72
C ALA A 190 -9.39 18.01 10.01
N PHE A 191 -8.71 19.16 10.03
CA PHE A 191 -7.36 19.28 9.47
C PHE A 191 -6.37 18.34 10.18
N PHE A 192 -6.36 18.32 11.52
CA PHE A 192 -5.46 17.41 12.25
C PHE A 192 -5.80 15.94 12.05
N ILE A 193 -7.08 15.57 11.98
CA ILE A 193 -7.52 14.21 11.66
C ILE A 193 -7.02 13.83 10.27
N SER A 194 -7.25 14.65 9.25
CA SER A 194 -6.80 14.40 7.88
C SER A 194 -5.27 14.26 7.80
N LEU A 195 -4.53 15.15 8.48
CA LEU A 195 -3.07 15.11 8.56
C LEU A 195 -2.58 13.81 9.22
N TRP A 196 -3.22 13.39 10.31
CA TRP A 196 -2.91 12.14 10.99
C TRP A 196 -3.12 10.92 10.09
N PHE A 197 -4.28 10.83 9.41
CA PHE A 197 -4.58 9.73 8.49
C PHE A 197 -3.62 9.70 7.30
N TYR A 198 -3.32 10.84 6.69
CA TYR A 198 -2.33 10.94 5.62
C TYR A 198 -0.96 10.44 6.07
N ARG A 199 -0.46 10.96 7.20
CA ARG A 199 0.85 10.54 7.75
C ARG A 199 0.88 9.06 8.10
N SER A 200 -0.16 8.55 8.74
CA SER A 200 -0.27 7.13 9.09
C SER A 200 -0.20 6.24 7.86
N LYS A 201 -0.93 6.60 6.79
CA LYS A 201 -0.90 5.85 5.53
C LYS A 201 0.48 5.91 4.86
N VAL A 202 1.06 7.09 4.71
CA VAL A 202 2.39 7.25 4.10
C VAL A 202 3.46 6.49 4.90
N SER A 203 3.47 6.63 6.23
CA SER A 203 4.42 5.93 7.10
C SER A 203 4.28 4.41 7.03
N SER A 204 3.05 3.91 7.05
CA SER A 204 2.78 2.47 6.93
C SER A 204 3.25 1.90 5.58
N ARG A 205 3.05 2.64 4.49
CA ARG A 205 3.50 2.22 3.15
C ARG A 205 5.01 2.25 3.02
N TYR A 206 5.64 3.29 3.53
CA TYR A 206 7.11 3.37 3.57
C TYR A 206 7.73 2.21 4.36
N ALA A 207 7.19 1.92 5.56
CA ALA A 207 7.62 0.79 6.36
C ALA A 207 7.49 -0.54 5.61
N LYS A 208 6.38 -0.74 4.87
CA LYS A 208 6.18 -1.94 4.05
C LYS A 208 7.25 -2.11 2.98
N ILE A 209 7.60 -1.04 2.25
CA ILE A 209 8.66 -1.07 1.23
C ILE A 209 10.01 -1.46 1.84
N ILE A 210 10.36 -0.87 2.99
CA ILE A 210 11.61 -1.19 3.69
C ILE A 210 11.63 -2.65 4.15
N ILE A 211 10.52 -3.17 4.69
CA ILE A 211 10.42 -4.58 5.12
C ILE A 211 10.57 -5.52 3.91
N GLU A 212 9.97 -5.21 2.77
CA GLU A 212 10.09 -6.01 1.55
C GLU A 212 11.54 -6.04 1.04
N GLN A 213 12.26 -4.91 1.09
CA GLN A 213 13.68 -4.84 0.74
C GLN A 213 14.54 -5.66 1.71
N GLN A 214 14.35 -5.49 3.02
CA GLN A 214 15.09 -6.27 4.01
C GLN A 214 14.84 -7.78 3.87
N ASN A 215 13.61 -8.18 3.57
CA ASN A 215 13.28 -9.58 3.32
C ASN A 215 13.98 -10.13 2.05
N ALA A 216 14.11 -9.32 1.01
CA ALA A 216 14.85 -9.70 -0.20
C ALA A 216 16.35 -9.86 0.10
N ASP A 217 16.93 -8.93 0.86
CA ASP A 217 18.34 -9.00 1.29
C ASP A 217 18.61 -10.23 2.18
N ILE A 218 17.72 -10.51 3.15
CA ILE A 218 17.83 -11.70 4.00
C ILE A 218 17.74 -12.98 3.15
N ARG A 219 16.84 -13.05 2.17
CA ARG A 219 16.75 -14.21 1.28
C ARG A 219 18.03 -14.41 0.47
N SER A 220 18.62 -13.34 -0.08
CA SER A 220 19.86 -13.39 -0.82
C SER A 220 21.03 -13.85 0.05
N MET A 221 21.15 -13.33 1.27
CA MET A 221 22.13 -13.74 2.25
C MET A 221 21.96 -15.22 2.65
N ASN A 222 20.72 -15.67 2.86
CA ASN A 222 20.46 -17.07 3.18
C ASN A 222 20.86 -18.01 2.06
N VAL A 223 20.65 -17.63 0.78
CA VAL A 223 21.12 -18.40 -0.38
C VAL A 223 22.65 -18.47 -0.41
N GLN A 224 23.33 -17.35 -0.16
CA GLN A 224 24.80 -17.32 -0.09
C GLN A 224 25.33 -18.18 1.06
N LEU A 225 24.75 -18.06 2.25
CA LEU A 225 25.11 -18.88 3.41
C LEU A 225 24.88 -20.38 3.15
N ASP A 226 23.76 -20.73 2.48
CA ASP A 226 23.49 -22.12 2.11
C ASP A 226 24.53 -22.65 1.09
N GLN A 227 24.90 -21.82 0.12
CA GLN A 227 25.99 -22.17 -0.82
C GLN A 227 27.31 -22.37 -0.10
N MET A 228 27.74 -21.43 0.76
CA MET A 228 28.96 -21.56 1.56
C MET A 228 28.93 -22.77 2.49
N ALA A 229 27.79 -23.08 3.10
CA ALA A 229 27.63 -24.23 3.98
C ALA A 229 27.69 -25.58 3.24
N HIS A 230 27.39 -25.59 1.93
CA HIS A 230 27.22 -26.81 1.14
C HIS A 230 28.23 -26.97 -0.01
N THR A 231 29.09 -25.99 -0.23
CA THR A 231 30.17 -26.05 -1.20
C THR A 231 31.54 -26.08 -0.48
N ASP A 232 32.50 -26.70 -1.09
CA ASP A 232 33.91 -26.65 -0.68
C ASP A 232 34.56 -25.43 -1.34
N GLU A 233 35.18 -24.57 -0.53
CA GLU A 233 35.74 -23.29 -0.97
C GLU A 233 36.87 -23.44 -1.99
N LEU A 234 37.65 -24.52 -1.90
CA LEU A 234 38.79 -24.76 -2.79
C LEU A 234 38.35 -25.25 -4.17
N THR A 235 37.42 -26.19 -4.19
CA THR A 235 37.04 -26.90 -5.41
C THR A 235 35.72 -26.41 -6.02
N GLY A 236 34.94 -25.64 -5.30
CA GLY A 236 33.58 -25.20 -5.72
C GLY A 236 32.54 -26.33 -5.80
N MET A 237 32.95 -27.58 -5.48
CA MET A 237 32.06 -28.75 -5.48
C MET A 237 31.20 -28.79 -4.21
N LYS A 238 30.16 -29.62 -4.23
CA LYS A 238 29.37 -29.90 -3.02
C LYS A 238 30.25 -30.57 -1.95
N ASN A 239 30.19 -30.07 -0.72
CA ASN A 239 30.95 -30.62 0.39
C ASN A 239 30.25 -31.84 1.03
N ARG A 240 30.92 -32.48 1.99
CA ARG A 240 30.41 -33.67 2.70
C ARG A 240 29.01 -33.42 3.35
N ARG A 241 28.74 -32.21 3.88
CA ARG A 241 27.43 -31.89 4.49
C ARG A 241 26.29 -31.92 3.47
N SER A 242 26.60 -31.67 2.21
CA SER A 242 25.62 -31.80 1.12
C SER A 242 25.21 -33.26 0.88
N LEU A 243 26.10 -34.20 1.11
CA LEU A 243 25.79 -35.62 1.04
C LEU A 243 24.87 -36.07 2.18
N GLU A 244 25.11 -35.58 3.39
CA GLU A 244 24.31 -35.92 4.57
C GLU A 244 22.86 -35.43 4.50
N ARG A 245 22.56 -34.45 3.63
CA ARG A 245 21.22 -33.93 3.37
C ARG A 245 20.47 -34.61 2.23
N LEU A 246 21.08 -35.61 1.60
CA LEU A 246 20.34 -36.40 0.62
C LEU A 246 19.19 -37.11 1.35
N PRO A 247 17.93 -36.96 0.87
CA PRO A 247 16.81 -37.60 1.53
C PRO A 247 16.99 -39.10 1.49
N LEU A 248 17.11 -39.73 2.66
CA LEU A 248 17.16 -41.18 2.84
C LEU A 248 15.78 -41.76 3.13
N ASP A 249 14.74 -41.07 2.66
CA ASP A 249 13.35 -41.43 2.85
C ASP A 249 12.81 -42.30 1.68
N ASP A 250 11.57 -42.76 1.79
CA ASP A 250 10.92 -43.67 0.82
C ASP A 250 10.87 -43.14 -0.62
N ARG A 251 11.20 -41.88 -0.85
CA ARG A 251 11.34 -41.29 -2.18
C ARG A 251 12.47 -41.85 -3.00
N TRP A 252 13.45 -42.55 -2.37
CA TRP A 252 14.48 -43.30 -3.10
C TRP A 252 13.91 -44.41 -3.97
N ASN A 253 12.79 -45.01 -3.55
CA ASN A 253 12.14 -46.09 -4.29
C ASN A 253 11.43 -45.58 -5.57
N GLU A 254 11.18 -44.30 -5.66
CA GLU A 254 10.55 -43.64 -6.81
C GLU A 254 11.56 -42.95 -7.73
N MET A 255 12.85 -42.90 -7.32
CA MET A 255 13.92 -42.29 -8.10
C MET A 255 14.52 -43.31 -9.10
N PRO A 256 15.01 -42.80 -10.27
CA PRO A 256 15.79 -43.65 -11.19
C PRO A 256 17.03 -44.22 -10.47
N PRO A 257 17.56 -45.36 -10.92
CA PRO A 257 18.71 -46.03 -10.29
C PRO A 257 19.90 -45.06 -10.17
N VAL A 258 20.47 -44.99 -8.97
CA VAL A 258 21.58 -44.09 -8.63
C VAL A 258 22.87 -44.89 -8.52
N SER A 259 23.92 -44.46 -9.21
CA SER A 259 25.27 -45.06 -9.07
C SER A 259 26.15 -44.11 -8.26
N ALA A 260 26.86 -44.62 -7.29
CA ALA A 260 27.86 -43.88 -6.52
C ALA A 260 29.27 -44.35 -6.84
N MET A 261 30.17 -43.41 -7.09
CA MET A 261 31.60 -43.71 -7.34
C MET A 261 32.44 -42.86 -6.38
N MET A 262 33.42 -43.47 -5.76
CA MET A 262 34.43 -42.79 -4.95
C MET A 262 35.73 -42.72 -5.76
N VAL A 263 36.34 -41.55 -5.80
CA VAL A 263 37.63 -41.32 -6.49
C VAL A 263 38.59 -40.69 -5.49
N ASP A 264 39.84 -41.23 -5.46
CA ASP A 264 40.92 -40.67 -4.64
C ASP A 264 42.14 -40.40 -5.52
N ILE A 265 42.99 -39.45 -5.13
CA ILE A 265 44.20 -39.07 -5.85
C ILE A 265 45.37 -39.88 -5.24
N ASP A 266 45.97 -40.74 -6.05
CA ASP A 266 47.10 -41.53 -5.62
C ASP A 266 48.30 -40.63 -5.29
N PHE A 267 48.96 -40.93 -4.18
CA PHE A 267 50.17 -40.24 -3.72
C PHE A 267 50.02 -38.72 -3.45
N PHE A 268 48.79 -38.18 -3.30
CA PHE A 268 48.54 -36.74 -3.09
C PHE A 268 49.29 -36.15 -1.88
N LYS A 269 49.44 -36.96 -0.80
CA LYS A 269 50.25 -36.57 0.36
C LYS A 269 51.71 -36.37 -0.03
N GLN A 270 52.29 -37.31 -0.77
CA GLN A 270 53.69 -37.26 -1.20
C GLN A 270 53.92 -36.06 -2.15
N PHE A 271 52.96 -35.76 -3.01
CA PHE A 271 52.97 -34.57 -3.85
C PHE A 271 53.00 -33.28 -3.00
N ASN A 272 52.16 -33.16 -1.99
CA ASN A 272 52.14 -32.01 -1.06
C ASN A 272 53.44 -31.89 -0.27
N ASP A 273 54.00 -33.01 0.21
CA ASP A 273 55.26 -33.05 0.96
C ASP A 273 56.44 -32.62 0.09
N THR A 274 56.37 -32.83 -1.23
CA THR A 274 57.45 -32.52 -2.18
C THR A 274 57.33 -31.09 -2.74
N TYR A 275 56.12 -30.66 -3.10
CA TYR A 275 55.88 -29.41 -3.84
C TYR A 275 55.17 -28.32 -3.01
N GLY A 276 54.78 -28.65 -1.78
CA GLY A 276 54.06 -27.74 -0.86
C GLY A 276 52.56 -27.77 -1.05
N HIS A 277 51.84 -27.33 0.00
CA HIS A 277 50.39 -27.33 0.03
C HIS A 277 49.76 -26.44 -1.04
N LEU A 278 50.39 -25.30 -1.38
CA LEU A 278 49.89 -24.41 -2.43
C LEU A 278 49.83 -25.10 -3.80
N ALA A 279 50.85 -25.87 -4.14
CA ALA A 279 50.85 -26.66 -5.37
C ALA A 279 49.79 -27.76 -5.35
N GLY A 280 49.53 -28.36 -4.18
CA GLY A 280 48.44 -29.30 -4.01
C GLY A 280 47.07 -28.70 -4.14
N ASP A 281 46.89 -27.49 -3.61
CA ASP A 281 45.64 -26.72 -3.76
C ASP A 281 45.40 -26.35 -5.23
N GLU A 282 46.44 -25.91 -5.96
CA GLU A 282 46.38 -25.68 -7.41
C GLU A 282 46.05 -26.96 -8.21
N CYS A 283 46.56 -28.13 -7.77
CA CYS A 283 46.25 -29.41 -8.37
C CYS A 283 44.75 -29.79 -8.21
N LEU A 284 44.14 -29.36 -7.11
CA LEU A 284 42.70 -29.56 -6.85
C LEU A 284 41.82 -28.52 -7.52
N HIS A 285 42.39 -27.42 -8.02
CA HIS A 285 41.69 -26.30 -8.62
C HIS A 285 41.96 -26.18 -10.13
N PRO A 286 40.96 -26.22 -11.01
CA PRO A 286 39.62 -26.79 -10.91
C PRO A 286 39.65 -28.29 -11.22
N PRO A 287 38.99 -29.13 -10.47
CA PRO A 287 38.98 -30.60 -10.69
C PRO A 287 38.23 -31.01 -11.96
N VAL A 288 37.81 -30.07 -12.74
CA VAL A 288 36.78 -30.26 -13.75
C VAL A 288 37.25 -30.61 -15.15
N PRO A 289 38.47 -30.34 -15.63
CA PRO A 289 38.85 -30.79 -16.97
C PRO A 289 39.03 -32.30 -17.11
N ALA A 290 39.25 -33.03 -16.01
CA ALA A 290 39.43 -34.47 -16.04
C ALA A 290 38.13 -35.28 -16.14
N PHE A 291 36.98 -34.62 -15.89
CA PHE A 291 35.68 -35.26 -16.02
C PHE A 291 34.94 -34.62 -17.20
N PRO A 292 34.46 -35.40 -18.18
CA PRO A 292 33.70 -34.85 -19.29
C PRO A 292 32.49 -34.06 -18.78
N PRO A 293 32.04 -33.03 -19.52
CA PRO A 293 30.83 -32.32 -19.18
C PRO A 293 29.70 -33.34 -19.03
N LEU A 294 29.14 -33.40 -17.83
CA LEU A 294 28.15 -34.40 -17.47
C LEU A 294 26.79 -33.82 -17.89
N ASP A 295 26.12 -34.56 -18.77
CA ASP A 295 24.74 -34.27 -19.13
C ASP A 295 23.84 -34.18 -17.87
N ALA A 296 22.79 -33.41 -17.96
CA ALA A 296 21.89 -33.15 -16.86
C ALA A 296 21.50 -34.42 -16.10
N GLY A 297 21.88 -34.54 -14.85
CA GLY A 297 21.55 -35.69 -14.00
C GLY A 297 22.65 -36.12 -13.04
N TYR A 298 23.86 -35.57 -13.13
CA TYR A 298 24.95 -35.97 -12.22
C TYR A 298 25.19 -34.88 -11.15
N ARG A 299 25.49 -35.34 -9.91
CA ARG A 299 25.94 -34.46 -8.82
C ARG A 299 27.34 -34.90 -8.37
N LEU A 300 28.31 -33.99 -8.42
CA LEU A 300 29.63 -34.18 -7.86
C LEU A 300 29.67 -33.64 -6.44
N ILE A 301 30.21 -34.44 -5.52
CA ILE A 301 30.34 -34.08 -4.11
C ILE A 301 31.79 -34.32 -3.71
N PHE A 302 32.46 -33.31 -3.15
CA PHE A 302 33.81 -33.41 -2.63
C PHE A 302 33.78 -33.90 -1.17
N VAL A 303 34.57 -34.92 -0.88
CA VAL A 303 34.78 -35.38 0.48
C VAL A 303 36.29 -35.40 0.74
N ARG A 304 36.73 -34.87 1.88
CA ARG A 304 38.11 -34.55 2.31
C ARG A 304 39.20 -35.60 2.03
N ARG A 305 38.87 -36.78 1.51
CA ARG A 305 39.79 -37.84 1.07
C ARG A 305 39.37 -38.54 -0.22
N GLY A 306 38.47 -37.93 -0.99
CA GLY A 306 38.03 -38.49 -2.26
C GLY A 306 36.84 -37.74 -2.85
N ILE A 307 36.60 -37.91 -4.15
CA ILE A 307 35.49 -37.29 -4.88
C ILE A 307 34.36 -38.32 -4.99
N PHE A 308 33.20 -37.99 -4.46
CA PHE A 308 31.99 -38.78 -4.67
C PHE A 308 31.24 -38.28 -5.93
N ARG A 309 31.01 -39.19 -6.84
CA ARG A 309 30.14 -38.94 -7.99
C ARG A 309 28.82 -39.68 -7.80
N LEU A 310 27.74 -38.94 -7.78
CA LEU A 310 26.37 -39.46 -7.78
C LEU A 310 25.81 -39.29 -9.19
N ALA A 311 25.55 -40.37 -9.89
CA ALA A 311 24.93 -40.36 -11.20
C ALA A 311 23.44 -40.73 -11.02
N VAL A 312 22.55 -39.81 -11.38
CA VAL A 312 21.12 -40.08 -11.51
C VAL A 312 20.85 -40.35 -12.98
N GLN A 313 20.46 -41.57 -13.31
CA GLN A 313 20.14 -41.94 -14.69
C GLN A 313 18.67 -41.64 -14.92
N ASP A 314 18.38 -40.54 -15.61
CA ASP A 314 17.04 -40.30 -16.12
C ASP A 314 16.76 -41.32 -17.24
N LYS A 315 15.60 -42.01 -17.14
CA LYS A 315 15.07 -42.88 -18.19
C LYS A 315 14.45 -42.09 -19.30
#